data_6332f6876d2bffd58d7415104d815c81
#
_entry.id   6332f6876d2bffd58d7415104d815c81
#
_cell.length_a   1.000
_cell.length_b   1.000
_cell.length_c   1.000
_cell.angle_alpha   90.00
_cell.angle_beta   90.00
_cell.angle_gamma   90.00
#
_symmetry.space_group_name_H-M   'P 1'
#
loop_
_entity.id
_entity.type
_entity.pdbx_description
1 polymer ?
#
loop_
_entity_poly.entity_id
_entity_poly.type
_entity_poly.pdbx_seq_one_letter_code
_entity_poly.pdbx_strand_id
1 'polypeptide(L)'
;MEVKQIVAEIKEKMDQRGGLKHMYFVACGGSKAAIFPGLYLIQSEAKNFSATTYTSNEFVHATPKELDDRCIAVICSLKATPETVKAVETANAAGAITIAMTGNMQTGMAKVGQYVVTYSNGDHQDYSDSNQANALRIGFEVLHQFENWDKYGKAMDAYQYIDEIVSEGKKNCLPAAQAWAEKVEHEPVFYVLASGPNYGVAYSMCCCHFMEMQWRHAVCLHTGEYFHGPFETTDKKLPMILLMSEGRT
;
A
#
# COMPACT_ATOMS: atom_id res chain seq x y z
N MET A 1 7.96 -3.82 18.37
CA MET A 1 9.00 -4.68 17.71
C MET A 1 9.33 -4.06 16.37
N GLU A 2 10.59 -3.99 16.01
CA GLU A 2 11.02 -3.45 14.73
C GLU A 2 10.62 -4.39 13.56
N VAL A 3 10.29 -3.84 12.40
CA VAL A 3 9.87 -4.62 11.22
C VAL A 3 10.87 -5.72 10.87
N LYS A 4 12.17 -5.42 10.95
CA LYS A 4 13.23 -6.40 10.70
C LYS A 4 13.15 -7.62 11.62
N GLN A 5 12.88 -7.41 12.92
CA GLN A 5 12.72 -8.50 13.90
C GLN A 5 11.45 -9.30 13.65
N ILE A 6 10.34 -8.61 13.34
CA ILE A 6 9.08 -9.26 12.99
C ILE A 6 9.28 -10.23 11.82
N VAL A 7 9.92 -9.75 10.75
CA VAL A 7 10.16 -10.59 9.56
C VAL A 7 11.11 -11.74 9.86
N ALA A 8 12.13 -11.55 10.72
CA ALA A 8 13.04 -12.62 11.13
C ALA A 8 12.31 -13.76 11.88
N GLU A 9 11.46 -13.41 12.84
CA GLU A 9 10.64 -14.40 13.54
C GLU A 9 9.65 -15.13 12.62
N ILE A 10 9.06 -14.38 11.67
CA ILE A 10 8.18 -14.97 10.65
C ILE A 10 8.96 -15.93 9.76
N LYS A 11 10.18 -15.57 9.37
CA LYS A 11 11.06 -16.42 8.54
C LYS A 11 11.34 -17.76 9.23
N GLU A 12 11.70 -17.75 10.51
CA GLU A 12 11.94 -18.97 11.28
C GLU A 12 10.71 -19.88 11.32
N LYS A 13 9.52 -19.30 11.52
CA LYS A 13 8.25 -20.06 11.49
C LYS A 13 7.95 -20.64 10.11
N MET A 14 8.16 -19.84 9.06
CA MET A 14 7.91 -20.27 7.68
C MET A 14 8.88 -21.35 7.22
N ASP A 15 10.13 -21.33 7.66
CA ASP A 15 11.09 -22.39 7.36
C ASP A 15 10.64 -23.74 7.92
N GLN A 16 10.05 -23.75 9.11
CA GLN A 16 9.47 -24.95 9.74
C GLN A 16 8.23 -25.46 8.99
N ARG A 17 7.55 -24.60 8.22
CA ARG A 17 6.34 -24.89 7.45
C ARG A 17 6.60 -25.21 5.97
N GLY A 18 7.87 -25.29 5.56
CA GLY A 18 8.25 -25.56 4.18
C GLY A 18 8.33 -24.33 3.28
N GLY A 19 8.49 -23.14 3.87
CA GLY A 19 8.72 -21.86 3.19
C GLY A 19 7.47 -21.05 2.93
N LEU A 20 7.68 -19.77 2.60
CA LEU A 20 6.62 -18.82 2.25
C LEU A 20 6.06 -19.13 0.87
N LYS A 21 4.74 -19.26 0.76
CA LYS A 21 4.01 -19.51 -0.49
C LYS A 21 3.41 -18.24 -1.07
N HIS A 22 2.76 -17.44 -0.25
CA HIS A 22 1.99 -16.28 -0.71
C HIS A 22 1.87 -15.19 0.36
N MET A 23 1.80 -13.93 -0.10
CA MET A 23 1.47 -12.79 0.75
C MET A 23 0.14 -12.15 0.33
N TYR A 24 -0.76 -11.96 1.28
CA TYR A 24 -2.01 -11.23 1.10
C TYR A 24 -1.89 -9.83 1.67
N PHE A 25 -2.18 -8.82 0.86
CA PHE A 25 -2.26 -7.42 1.29
C PHE A 25 -3.73 -7.03 1.37
N VAL A 26 -4.25 -6.80 2.58
CA VAL A 26 -5.68 -6.65 2.82
C VAL A 26 -5.98 -5.32 3.48
N ALA A 27 -6.77 -4.47 2.82
CA ALA A 27 -7.20 -3.17 3.36
C ALA A 27 -8.31 -2.57 2.50
N CYS A 28 -8.89 -1.45 2.95
CA CYS A 28 -9.86 -0.67 2.20
C CYS A 28 -9.41 0.80 2.09
N GLY A 29 -9.88 1.52 1.06
CA GLY A 29 -9.68 2.95 0.90
C GLY A 29 -8.21 3.40 0.99
N GLY A 30 -7.94 4.45 1.75
CA GLY A 30 -6.60 5.00 1.93
C GLY A 30 -5.58 4.00 2.48
N SER A 31 -6.01 3.08 3.36
CA SER A 31 -5.12 2.01 3.84
C SER A 31 -4.73 1.01 2.73
N LYS A 32 -5.64 0.72 1.79
CA LYS A 32 -5.33 -0.12 0.62
C LYS A 32 -4.32 0.56 -0.29
N ALA A 33 -4.49 1.85 -0.54
CA ALA A 33 -3.51 2.65 -1.26
C ALA A 33 -2.13 2.64 -0.59
N ALA A 34 -2.11 2.77 0.73
CA ALA A 34 -0.88 2.86 1.50
C ALA A 34 -0.05 1.57 1.50
N ILE A 35 -0.68 0.39 1.51
CA ILE A 35 0.06 -0.88 1.45
C ILE A 35 0.45 -1.28 0.01
N PHE A 36 -0.02 -0.54 -0.99
CA PHE A 36 0.23 -0.85 -2.40
C PHE A 36 1.72 -0.84 -2.79
N PRO A 37 2.58 0.08 -2.32
CA PRO A 37 4.01 0.03 -2.64
C PRO A 37 4.69 -1.27 -2.20
N GLY A 38 4.35 -1.78 -1.00
CA GLY A 38 4.85 -3.07 -0.51
C GLY A 38 4.35 -4.25 -1.35
N LEU A 39 3.06 -4.26 -1.71
CA LEU A 39 2.48 -5.23 -2.63
C LEU A 39 3.20 -5.22 -3.98
N TYR A 40 3.30 -4.05 -4.61
CA TYR A 40 3.90 -3.91 -5.94
C TYR A 40 5.37 -4.32 -5.95
N LEU A 41 6.11 -3.99 -4.90
CA LEU A 41 7.50 -4.43 -4.73
C LEU A 41 7.61 -5.95 -4.72
N ILE A 42 6.80 -6.64 -3.92
CA ILE A 42 6.78 -8.11 -3.87
C ILE A 42 6.39 -8.70 -5.23
N GLN A 43 5.35 -8.18 -5.88
CA GLN A 43 4.92 -8.65 -7.19
C GLN A 43 6.01 -8.49 -8.28
N SER A 44 6.85 -7.46 -8.15
CA SER A 44 7.87 -7.13 -9.14
C SER A 44 9.20 -7.87 -8.92
N GLU A 45 9.53 -8.20 -7.68
CA GLU A 45 10.87 -8.65 -7.32
C GLU A 45 10.92 -10.08 -6.74
N ALA A 46 9.83 -10.60 -6.16
CA ALA A 46 9.81 -11.94 -5.60
C ALA A 46 9.88 -13.02 -6.70
N LYS A 47 10.62 -14.07 -6.44
CA LYS A 47 10.87 -15.19 -7.36
C LYS A 47 10.20 -16.48 -6.91
N ASN A 48 10.13 -16.74 -5.60
CA ASN A 48 9.72 -18.01 -5.03
C ASN A 48 8.35 -17.97 -4.35
N PHE A 49 7.77 -16.79 -4.21
CA PHE A 49 6.42 -16.59 -3.68
C PHE A 49 5.74 -15.44 -4.43
N SER A 50 4.45 -15.30 -4.25
CA SER A 50 3.66 -14.27 -4.95
C SER A 50 2.88 -13.40 -3.97
N ALA A 51 2.26 -12.31 -4.44
CA ALA A 51 1.41 -11.47 -3.62
C ALA A 51 0.16 -11.00 -4.37
N THR A 52 -0.94 -10.88 -3.62
CA THR A 52 -2.21 -10.34 -4.11
C THR A 52 -2.82 -9.38 -3.10
N THR A 53 -3.79 -8.58 -3.56
CA THR A 53 -4.52 -7.65 -2.70
C THR A 53 -6.01 -7.96 -2.69
N TYR A 54 -6.64 -7.75 -1.53
CA TYR A 54 -8.08 -7.87 -1.32
C TYR A 54 -8.61 -6.65 -0.57
N THR A 55 -9.90 -6.35 -0.75
CA THR A 55 -10.62 -5.55 0.25
C THR A 55 -10.92 -6.41 1.47
N SER A 56 -11.08 -5.78 2.65
CA SER A 56 -11.30 -6.54 3.89
C SER A 56 -12.53 -7.44 3.83
N ASN A 57 -13.65 -6.92 3.30
CA ASN A 57 -14.89 -7.70 3.16
C ASN A 57 -14.77 -8.83 2.13
N GLU A 58 -14.13 -8.57 0.99
CA GLU A 58 -13.90 -9.61 0.00
C GLU A 58 -13.04 -10.76 0.57
N PHE A 59 -11.98 -10.41 1.30
CA PHE A 59 -11.12 -11.39 1.96
C PHE A 59 -11.86 -12.26 2.98
N VAL A 60 -12.83 -11.68 3.71
CA VAL A 60 -13.66 -12.39 4.70
C VAL A 60 -14.72 -13.26 4.04
N HIS A 61 -15.45 -12.72 3.05
CA HIS A 61 -16.63 -13.37 2.48
C HIS A 61 -16.32 -14.27 1.27
N ALA A 62 -15.19 -14.04 0.63
CA ALA A 62 -14.66 -14.85 -0.47
C ALA A 62 -13.20 -15.23 -0.18
N THR A 63 -12.99 -15.80 1.02
CA THR A 63 -11.65 -16.18 1.51
C THR A 63 -10.91 -17.02 0.46
N PRO A 64 -9.67 -16.64 0.10
CA PRO A 64 -8.89 -17.40 -0.88
C PRO A 64 -8.71 -18.85 -0.43
N LYS A 65 -9.01 -19.82 -1.30
CA LYS A 65 -8.88 -21.24 -0.99
C LYS A 65 -7.45 -21.69 -0.70
N GLU A 66 -6.48 -20.91 -1.17
CA GLU A 66 -5.05 -21.17 -0.99
C GLU A 66 -4.47 -20.52 0.28
N LEU A 67 -5.31 -19.81 1.06
CA LEU A 67 -4.89 -19.24 2.33
C LEU A 67 -4.66 -20.35 3.35
N ASP A 68 -3.42 -20.52 3.78
CA ASP A 68 -3.00 -21.57 4.71
C ASP A 68 -1.84 -21.08 5.62
N ASP A 69 -1.24 -22.00 6.36
CA ASP A 69 -0.16 -21.73 7.30
C ASP A 69 1.18 -21.33 6.66
N ARG A 70 1.30 -21.41 5.33
CA ARG A 70 2.44 -20.95 4.54
C ARG A 70 2.22 -19.56 3.93
N CYS A 71 1.21 -18.84 4.39
CA CYS A 71 0.87 -17.49 3.92
C CYS A 71 1.15 -16.44 4.99
N ILE A 72 1.50 -15.24 4.54
CA ILE A 72 1.55 -14.02 5.36
C ILE A 72 0.39 -13.11 4.94
N ALA A 73 -0.39 -12.60 5.89
CA ALA A 73 -1.41 -11.59 5.65
C ALA A 73 -0.99 -10.26 6.29
N VAL A 74 -0.66 -9.27 5.44
CA VAL A 74 -0.42 -7.88 5.84
C VAL A 74 -1.75 -7.14 5.77
N ILE A 75 -2.31 -6.78 6.90
CA ILE A 75 -3.66 -6.23 7.02
C ILE A 75 -3.59 -4.85 7.64
N CYS A 76 -4.15 -3.83 6.98
CA CYS A 76 -3.95 -2.43 7.35
C CYS A 76 -5.27 -1.68 7.58
N SER A 77 -5.40 -1.03 8.74
CA SER A 77 -6.43 -0.03 9.03
C SER A 77 -6.02 0.84 10.21
N LEU A 78 -6.06 2.17 10.03
CA LEU A 78 -5.68 3.12 11.09
C LEU A 78 -6.52 2.94 12.36
N LYS A 79 -7.83 2.84 12.20
CA LYS A 79 -8.81 2.75 13.29
C LYS A 79 -9.33 1.34 13.54
N ALA A 80 -8.82 0.34 12.81
CA ALA A 80 -9.25 -1.05 12.89
C ALA A 80 -10.78 -1.20 12.72
N THR A 81 -11.28 -0.90 11.53
CA THR A 81 -12.70 -1.08 11.21
C THR A 81 -13.12 -2.55 11.38
N PRO A 82 -14.39 -2.82 11.74
CA PRO A 82 -14.84 -4.18 12.10
C PRO A 82 -14.51 -5.23 11.03
N GLU A 83 -14.71 -4.93 9.76
CA GLU A 83 -14.40 -5.84 8.65
C GLU A 83 -12.90 -6.13 8.54
N THR A 84 -12.03 -5.15 8.93
CA THR A 84 -10.58 -5.36 8.89
C THR A 84 -10.09 -6.17 10.09
N VAL A 85 -10.70 -6.00 11.26
CA VAL A 85 -10.48 -6.91 12.41
C VAL A 85 -10.87 -8.32 12.03
N LYS A 86 -12.04 -8.49 11.38
CA LYS A 86 -12.51 -9.79 10.92
C LYS A 86 -11.58 -10.45 9.90
N ALA A 87 -10.96 -9.65 9.03
CA ALA A 87 -9.95 -10.16 8.09
C ALA A 87 -8.72 -10.73 8.81
N VAL A 88 -8.26 -10.09 9.90
CA VAL A 88 -7.17 -10.65 10.74
C VAL A 88 -7.58 -11.97 11.37
N GLU A 89 -8.78 -12.05 11.94
CA GLU A 89 -9.31 -13.29 12.54
C GLU A 89 -9.44 -14.39 11.49
N THR A 90 -9.93 -14.08 10.29
CA THR A 90 -10.03 -15.02 9.17
C THR A 90 -8.68 -15.59 8.76
N ALA A 91 -7.67 -14.73 8.61
CA ALA A 91 -6.31 -15.16 8.28
C ALA A 91 -5.72 -16.06 9.39
N ASN A 92 -5.91 -15.68 10.66
CA ASN A 92 -5.47 -16.49 11.80
C ASN A 92 -6.13 -17.87 11.82
N ALA A 93 -7.46 -17.92 11.58
CA ALA A 93 -8.21 -19.18 11.55
C ALA A 93 -7.75 -20.13 10.43
N ALA A 94 -7.26 -19.59 9.33
CA ALA A 94 -6.67 -20.36 8.23
C ALA A 94 -5.21 -20.79 8.51
N GLY A 95 -4.62 -20.39 9.63
CA GLY A 95 -3.24 -20.72 10.01
C GLY A 95 -2.19 -19.74 9.48
N ALA A 96 -2.58 -18.74 8.67
CA ALA A 96 -1.65 -17.75 8.13
C ALA A 96 -1.02 -16.89 9.24
N ILE A 97 0.19 -16.40 8.99
CA ILE A 97 0.82 -15.44 9.89
C ILE A 97 0.32 -14.03 9.56
N THR A 98 -0.18 -13.32 10.57
CA THR A 98 -0.74 -11.97 10.39
C THR A 98 0.21 -10.87 10.87
N ILE A 99 0.37 -9.83 10.05
CA ILE A 99 0.99 -8.55 10.39
C ILE A 99 -0.13 -7.51 10.37
N ALA A 100 -0.62 -7.12 11.54
CA ALA A 100 -1.63 -6.09 11.70
C ALA A 100 -0.97 -4.70 11.71
N MET A 101 -1.18 -3.92 10.67
CA MET A 101 -0.73 -2.52 10.61
C MET A 101 -1.87 -1.61 11.08
N THR A 102 -1.66 -0.87 12.17
CA THR A 102 -2.74 -0.07 12.78
C THR A 102 -2.18 1.13 13.55
N GLY A 103 -3.06 2.09 13.91
CA GLY A 103 -2.64 3.36 14.50
C GLY A 103 -2.08 3.25 15.92
N ASN A 104 -2.50 2.25 16.70
CA ASN A 104 -2.01 2.05 18.06
C ASN A 104 -2.31 0.64 18.58
N MET A 105 -1.70 0.29 19.71
CA MET A 105 -1.81 -1.03 20.35
C MET A 105 -3.17 -1.31 21.02
N GLN A 106 -4.06 -0.34 21.15
CA GLN A 106 -5.38 -0.50 21.77
C GLN A 106 -6.47 -0.90 20.76
N THR A 107 -6.17 -0.85 19.48
CA THR A 107 -7.12 -1.19 18.41
C THR A 107 -7.54 -2.67 18.43
N GLY A 108 -8.71 -2.98 17.86
CA GLY A 108 -9.17 -4.36 17.70
C GLY A 108 -8.18 -5.23 16.93
N MET A 109 -7.57 -4.69 15.88
CA MET A 109 -6.56 -5.41 15.07
C MET A 109 -5.31 -5.75 15.88
N ALA A 110 -4.82 -4.83 16.72
CA ALA A 110 -3.65 -5.07 17.56
C ALA A 110 -3.88 -6.19 18.60
N LYS A 111 -5.13 -6.38 19.03
CA LYS A 111 -5.50 -7.43 20.00
C LYS A 111 -5.55 -8.83 19.39
N VAL A 112 -5.85 -8.94 18.09
CA VAL A 112 -6.02 -10.23 17.41
C VAL A 112 -4.88 -10.56 16.45
N GLY A 113 -4.07 -9.59 16.05
CA GLY A 113 -2.91 -9.79 15.16
C GLY A 113 -1.77 -10.51 15.86
N GLN A 114 -1.11 -11.44 15.16
CA GLN A 114 0.07 -12.14 15.70
C GLN A 114 1.27 -11.20 15.81
N TYR A 115 1.45 -10.33 14.83
CA TYR A 115 2.43 -9.25 14.84
C TYR A 115 1.73 -7.93 14.60
N VAL A 116 2.22 -6.87 15.25
CA VAL A 116 1.63 -5.54 15.14
C VAL A 116 2.71 -4.54 14.74
N VAL A 117 2.41 -3.79 13.69
CA VAL A 117 3.19 -2.63 13.25
C VAL A 117 2.30 -1.40 13.45
N THR A 118 2.65 -0.58 14.43
CA THR A 118 1.96 0.71 14.61
C THR A 118 2.54 1.76 13.68
N TYR A 119 1.67 2.62 13.19
CA TYR A 119 2.05 3.74 12.34
C TYR A 119 1.25 4.98 12.70
N SER A 120 1.73 6.11 12.26
CA SER A 120 1.02 7.35 12.40
C SER A 120 0.89 8.06 11.06
N ASN A 121 -0.19 8.80 10.92
CA ASN A 121 -0.45 9.65 9.76
C ASN A 121 -0.83 11.03 10.27
N GLY A 122 -0.13 12.05 9.83
CA GLY A 122 -0.42 13.43 10.18
C GLY A 122 0.61 14.38 9.60
N ASP A 123 0.25 15.67 9.54
CA ASP A 123 1.06 16.71 8.90
C ASP A 123 2.39 17.00 9.61
N HIS A 124 2.53 16.55 10.85
CA HIS A 124 3.71 16.80 11.70
C HIS A 124 4.53 15.56 11.99
N GLN A 125 4.37 14.51 11.19
CA GLN A 125 5.04 13.25 11.41
C GLN A 125 5.99 12.93 10.27
N ASP A 126 7.07 12.24 10.61
CA ASP A 126 8.02 11.76 9.65
C ASP A 126 7.35 10.73 8.73
N TYR A 127 7.65 10.80 7.45
CA TYR A 127 7.06 9.88 6.47
C TYR A 127 7.46 8.43 6.74
N SER A 128 8.66 8.23 7.31
CA SER A 128 9.15 6.91 7.72
C SER A 128 8.25 6.19 8.74
N ASP A 129 7.44 6.93 9.49
CA ASP A 129 6.45 6.40 10.44
C ASP A 129 5.08 6.08 9.78
N SER A 130 4.90 6.43 8.51
CA SER A 130 3.65 6.20 7.79
C SER A 130 3.37 4.74 7.51
N ASN A 131 2.12 4.42 7.22
CA ASN A 131 1.72 3.09 6.76
C ASN A 131 2.37 2.71 5.41
N GLN A 132 2.56 3.68 4.51
CA GLN A 132 3.21 3.49 3.22
C GLN A 132 4.69 3.08 3.39
N ALA A 133 5.42 3.82 4.20
CA ALA A 133 6.82 3.54 4.49
C ALA A 133 7.00 2.19 5.21
N ASN A 134 6.13 1.88 6.18
CA ASN A 134 6.16 0.60 6.88
C ASN A 134 5.81 -0.58 5.96
N ALA A 135 4.83 -0.43 5.07
CA ALA A 135 4.50 -1.47 4.09
C ALA A 135 5.65 -1.75 3.12
N LEU A 136 6.33 -0.68 2.68
CA LEU A 136 7.52 -0.80 1.84
C LEU A 136 8.68 -1.49 2.59
N ARG A 137 8.90 -1.11 3.85
CA ARG A 137 9.92 -1.73 4.71
C ARG A 137 9.66 -3.20 4.97
N ILE A 138 8.39 -3.61 5.18
CA ILE A 138 8.01 -5.02 5.24
C ILE A 138 8.42 -5.73 3.95
N GLY A 139 8.14 -5.14 2.80
CA GLY A 139 8.54 -5.70 1.50
C GLY A 139 10.06 -5.88 1.36
N PHE A 140 10.86 -4.87 1.75
CA PHE A 140 12.32 -4.95 1.73
C PHE A 140 12.85 -6.08 2.61
N GLU A 141 12.35 -6.18 3.85
CA GLU A 141 12.79 -7.19 4.79
C GLU A 141 12.38 -8.60 4.36
N VAL A 142 11.17 -8.77 3.83
CA VAL A 142 10.72 -10.08 3.33
C VAL A 142 11.58 -10.52 2.15
N LEU A 143 11.78 -9.69 1.14
CA LEU A 143 12.63 -10.03 0.00
C LEU A 143 14.07 -10.35 0.41
N HIS A 144 14.63 -9.57 1.34
CA HIS A 144 15.98 -9.79 1.83
C HIS A 144 16.12 -11.10 2.58
N GLN A 145 15.26 -11.33 3.56
CA GLN A 145 15.41 -12.48 4.48
C GLN A 145 14.96 -13.80 3.85
N PHE A 146 13.98 -13.78 2.92
CA PHE A 146 13.50 -14.99 2.26
C PHE A 146 14.24 -15.34 0.97
N GLU A 147 14.78 -14.35 0.25
CA GLU A 147 15.37 -14.55 -1.07
C GLU A 147 16.77 -13.96 -1.26
N ASN A 148 17.38 -13.38 -0.22
CA ASN A 148 18.67 -12.66 -0.32
C ASN A 148 18.66 -11.60 -1.44
N TRP A 149 17.61 -10.79 -1.46
CA TRP A 149 17.41 -9.79 -2.51
C TRP A 149 18.63 -8.86 -2.67
N ASP A 150 19.20 -8.85 -3.85
CA ASP A 150 20.46 -8.18 -4.17
C ASP A 150 20.40 -6.65 -4.11
N LYS A 151 19.19 -6.07 -4.26
CA LYS A 151 18.97 -4.63 -4.19
C LYS A 151 18.75 -4.11 -2.76
N TYR A 152 18.72 -4.98 -1.74
CA TYR A 152 18.38 -4.59 -0.37
C TYR A 152 19.27 -3.48 0.18
N GLY A 153 20.60 -3.58 0.03
CA GLY A 153 21.52 -2.53 0.49
C GLY A 153 21.20 -1.18 -0.12
N LYS A 154 21.05 -1.13 -1.46
CA LYS A 154 20.70 0.10 -2.17
C LYS A 154 19.32 0.65 -1.75
N ALA A 155 18.35 -0.22 -1.51
CA ALA A 155 17.02 0.18 -1.07
C ALA A 155 17.06 0.80 0.34
N MET A 156 17.82 0.20 1.26
CA MET A 156 17.97 0.72 2.61
C MET A 156 18.79 2.01 2.65
N ASP A 157 19.81 2.13 1.80
CA ASP A 157 20.57 3.38 1.64
C ASP A 157 19.68 4.54 1.14
N ALA A 158 18.75 4.27 0.25
CA ALA A 158 17.78 5.27 -0.19
C ALA A 158 16.71 5.56 0.88
N TYR A 159 16.26 4.53 1.59
CA TYR A 159 15.20 4.65 2.60
C TYR A 159 15.59 5.54 3.78
N GLN A 160 16.86 5.59 4.17
CA GLN A 160 17.33 6.46 5.27
C GLN A 160 17.08 7.96 5.00
N TYR A 161 16.91 8.35 3.74
CA TYR A 161 16.63 9.74 3.32
C TYR A 161 15.15 9.98 3.00
N ILE A 162 14.26 9.03 3.31
CA ILE A 162 12.87 9.10 2.83
C ILE A 162 12.12 10.33 3.38
N ASP A 163 12.40 10.73 4.62
CA ASP A 163 11.77 11.90 5.24
C ASP A 163 12.23 13.20 4.59
N GLU A 164 13.52 13.33 4.33
CA GLU A 164 14.09 14.47 3.61
C GLU A 164 13.54 14.57 2.18
N ILE A 165 13.54 13.45 1.43
CA ILE A 165 13.02 13.38 0.06
C ILE A 165 11.54 13.79 0.01
N VAL A 166 10.72 13.30 0.92
CA VAL A 166 9.29 13.63 0.98
C VAL A 166 9.08 15.09 1.38
N SER A 167 9.83 15.58 2.36
CA SER A 167 9.75 16.99 2.81
C SER A 167 10.14 17.95 1.68
N GLU A 168 11.25 17.69 1.00
CA GLU A 168 11.69 18.51 -0.13
C GLU A 168 10.73 18.40 -1.32
N GLY A 169 10.26 17.19 -1.62
CA GLY A 169 9.26 16.96 -2.66
C GLY A 169 8.00 17.78 -2.43
N LYS A 170 7.44 17.77 -1.22
CA LYS A 170 6.29 18.61 -0.85
C LYS A 170 6.56 20.09 -1.10
N LYS A 171 7.68 20.60 -0.62
CA LYS A 171 8.07 22.01 -0.79
C LYS A 171 8.21 22.41 -2.27
N ASN A 172 8.84 21.56 -3.06
CA ASN A 172 9.12 21.85 -4.46
C ASN A 172 7.87 21.76 -5.35
N CYS A 173 6.96 20.82 -5.05
CA CYS A 173 5.75 20.63 -5.84
C CYS A 173 4.62 21.60 -5.46
N LEU A 174 4.58 22.13 -4.25
CA LEU A 174 3.47 22.92 -3.73
C LEU A 174 3.08 24.11 -4.60
N PRO A 175 4.01 24.99 -5.09
CA PRO A 175 3.63 26.13 -5.92
C PRO A 175 2.94 25.73 -7.24
N ALA A 176 3.43 24.70 -7.89
CA ALA A 176 2.86 24.21 -9.13
C ALA A 176 1.49 23.55 -8.89
N ALA A 177 1.37 22.79 -7.81
CA ALA A 177 0.10 22.16 -7.41
C ALA A 177 -0.98 23.21 -7.08
N GLN A 178 -0.62 24.26 -6.35
CA GLN A 178 -1.55 25.37 -6.05
C GLN A 178 -2.01 26.10 -7.32
N ALA A 179 -1.07 26.48 -8.18
CA ALA A 179 -1.40 27.17 -9.43
C ALA A 179 -2.25 26.30 -10.38
N TRP A 180 -2.10 24.97 -10.35
CA TRP A 180 -2.97 24.07 -11.09
C TRP A 180 -4.33 23.95 -10.45
N ALA A 181 -4.41 23.80 -9.12
CA ALA A 181 -5.66 23.68 -8.38
C ALA A 181 -6.59 24.89 -8.61
N GLU A 182 -6.04 26.12 -8.58
CA GLU A 182 -6.78 27.36 -8.88
C GLU A 182 -7.43 27.36 -10.28
N LYS A 183 -6.79 26.73 -11.26
CA LYS A 183 -7.34 26.64 -12.63
C LYS A 183 -8.49 25.66 -12.77
N VAL A 184 -8.53 24.63 -11.91
CA VAL A 184 -9.48 23.52 -12.04
C VAL A 184 -10.41 23.37 -10.86
N GLU A 185 -10.45 24.34 -9.93
CA GLU A 185 -11.24 24.28 -8.70
C GLU A 185 -12.74 24.10 -8.91
N HIS A 186 -13.26 24.53 -10.06
CA HIS A 186 -14.68 24.42 -10.41
C HIS A 186 -15.03 23.21 -11.27
N GLU A 187 -14.03 22.44 -11.69
CA GLU A 187 -14.25 21.27 -12.55
C GLU A 187 -14.89 20.12 -11.75
N PRO A 188 -15.94 19.49 -12.26
CA PRO A 188 -16.67 18.46 -11.53
C PRO A 188 -16.02 17.08 -11.60
N VAL A 189 -15.16 16.84 -12.59
CA VAL A 189 -14.58 15.53 -12.88
C VAL A 189 -13.08 15.62 -13.10
N PHE A 190 -12.34 14.66 -12.55
CA PHE A 190 -10.89 14.56 -12.66
C PHE A 190 -10.46 13.16 -13.11
N TYR A 191 -9.46 13.08 -13.96
CA TYR A 191 -8.81 11.81 -14.29
C TYR A 191 -7.40 11.79 -13.68
N VAL A 192 -7.08 10.69 -12.98
CA VAL A 192 -5.74 10.46 -12.42
C VAL A 192 -5.18 9.18 -13.03
N LEU A 193 -4.09 9.33 -13.76
CA LEU A 193 -3.45 8.23 -14.48
C LEU A 193 -2.13 7.87 -13.81
N ALA A 194 -1.91 6.60 -13.61
CA ALA A 194 -0.64 6.09 -13.10
C ALA A 194 -0.42 4.63 -13.51
N SER A 195 0.80 4.18 -13.35
CA SER A 195 1.19 2.76 -13.45
C SER A 195 2.23 2.45 -12.39
N GLY A 196 2.58 1.17 -12.27
CA GLY A 196 3.58 0.74 -11.31
C GLY A 196 3.27 1.14 -9.87
N PRO A 197 4.28 1.50 -9.07
CA PRO A 197 4.09 1.85 -7.67
C PRO A 197 3.20 3.09 -7.47
N ASN A 198 3.11 3.98 -8.46
CA ASN A 198 2.29 5.18 -8.40
C ASN A 198 0.78 4.91 -8.54
N TYR A 199 0.37 3.72 -8.97
CA TYR A 199 -1.06 3.39 -9.10
C TYR A 199 -1.81 3.47 -7.76
N GLY A 200 -1.16 3.07 -6.66
CA GLY A 200 -1.73 3.23 -5.32
C GLY A 200 -1.95 4.70 -4.96
N VAL A 201 -1.06 5.60 -5.39
CA VAL A 201 -1.19 7.05 -5.17
C VAL A 201 -2.39 7.60 -5.98
N ALA A 202 -2.52 7.23 -7.26
CA ALA A 202 -3.65 7.63 -8.10
C ALA A 202 -4.98 7.15 -7.50
N TYR A 203 -5.04 5.93 -7.00
CA TYR A 203 -6.21 5.40 -6.30
C TYR A 203 -6.55 6.24 -5.05
N SER A 204 -5.56 6.57 -4.21
CA SER A 204 -5.76 7.42 -3.04
C SER A 204 -6.24 8.82 -3.41
N MET A 205 -5.64 9.43 -4.43
CA MET A 205 -6.07 10.75 -4.93
C MET A 205 -7.54 10.74 -5.34
N CYS A 206 -7.98 9.74 -6.10
CA CYS A 206 -9.37 9.64 -6.53
C CYS A 206 -10.32 9.39 -5.35
N CYS A 207 -10.09 8.29 -4.59
CA CYS A 207 -11.03 7.88 -3.55
C CYS A 207 -11.03 8.83 -2.35
N CYS A 208 -9.84 9.19 -1.84
CA CYS A 208 -9.74 9.90 -0.58
C CYS A 208 -9.69 11.43 -0.77
N HIS A 209 -8.87 11.93 -1.72
CA HIS A 209 -8.68 13.37 -1.83
C HIS A 209 -9.80 14.04 -2.67
N PHE A 210 -10.12 13.49 -3.85
CA PHE A 210 -11.16 14.09 -4.68
C PHE A 210 -12.58 13.75 -4.21
N MET A 211 -12.90 12.45 -4.09
CA MET A 211 -14.28 12.05 -3.77
C MET A 211 -14.64 12.28 -2.30
N GLU A 212 -13.83 11.80 -1.35
CA GLU A 212 -14.16 11.87 0.08
C GLU A 212 -14.00 13.29 0.65
N MET A 213 -12.87 13.96 0.35
CA MET A 213 -12.56 15.25 0.96
C MET A 213 -13.15 16.44 0.20
N GLN A 214 -13.19 16.39 -1.14
CA GLN A 214 -13.57 17.53 -1.97
C GLN A 214 -14.92 17.35 -2.68
N TRP A 215 -15.53 16.16 -2.57
CA TRP A 215 -16.82 15.83 -3.20
C TRP A 215 -16.82 16.03 -4.72
N ARG A 216 -15.70 15.73 -5.36
CA ARG A 216 -15.50 15.78 -6.80
C ARG A 216 -15.45 14.36 -7.36
N HIS A 217 -16.03 14.17 -8.54
CA HIS A 217 -15.87 12.88 -9.22
C HIS A 217 -14.42 12.70 -9.69
N ALA A 218 -13.89 11.51 -9.50
CA ALA A 218 -12.55 11.20 -10.00
C ALA A 218 -12.47 9.78 -10.51
N VAL A 219 -11.70 9.60 -11.59
CA VAL A 219 -11.49 8.32 -12.25
C VAL A 219 -10.02 7.95 -12.13
N CYS A 220 -9.74 6.84 -11.46
CA CYS A 220 -8.40 6.27 -11.36
C CYS A 220 -8.18 5.34 -12.55
N LEU A 221 -7.19 5.63 -13.39
CA LEU A 221 -6.88 4.87 -14.59
C LEU A 221 -5.45 4.34 -14.55
N HIS A 222 -5.29 3.08 -14.89
CA HIS A 222 -3.97 2.55 -15.22
C HIS A 222 -3.54 3.09 -16.59
N THR A 223 -2.31 3.63 -16.71
CA THR A 223 -1.83 4.25 -17.95
C THR A 223 -1.88 3.29 -19.13
N GLY A 224 -1.64 1.99 -18.91
CA GLY A 224 -1.73 0.95 -19.93
C GLY A 224 -3.14 0.70 -20.46
N GLU A 225 -4.19 1.13 -19.71
CA GLU A 225 -5.59 0.99 -20.12
C GLU A 225 -6.15 2.23 -20.81
N TYR A 226 -5.43 3.36 -20.78
CA TYR A 226 -5.97 4.64 -21.25
C TYR A 226 -6.45 4.59 -22.69
N PHE A 227 -5.69 3.98 -23.60
CA PHE A 227 -6.03 3.87 -25.02
C PHE A 227 -7.02 2.75 -25.35
N HIS A 228 -7.51 2.02 -24.35
CA HIS A 228 -8.48 0.93 -24.50
C HIS A 228 -9.92 1.34 -24.11
N GLY A 229 -10.28 2.57 -24.41
CA GLY A 229 -11.63 3.13 -24.20
C GLY A 229 -11.62 4.47 -23.47
N PRO A 230 -10.95 4.66 -22.32
CA PRO A 230 -11.02 5.90 -21.56
C PRO A 230 -10.66 7.16 -22.33
N PHE A 231 -9.75 7.09 -23.31
CA PHE A 231 -9.34 8.25 -24.11
C PHE A 231 -10.49 8.87 -24.94
N GLU A 232 -11.51 8.09 -25.28
CA GLU A 232 -12.68 8.57 -26.01
C GLU A 232 -13.52 9.59 -25.21
N THR A 233 -13.41 9.57 -23.89
CA THR A 233 -14.12 10.48 -23.00
C THR A 233 -13.29 11.72 -22.64
N THR A 234 -12.09 11.86 -23.18
CA THR A 234 -11.18 12.95 -22.84
C THR A 234 -11.17 14.05 -23.91
N ASP A 235 -11.10 15.27 -23.46
CA ASP A 235 -10.96 16.45 -24.31
C ASP A 235 -9.95 17.45 -23.70
N LYS A 236 -9.82 18.63 -24.32
CA LYS A 236 -8.90 19.68 -23.86
C LYS A 236 -9.32 20.33 -22.53
N LYS A 237 -10.54 20.09 -22.06
CA LYS A 237 -11.10 20.73 -20.85
C LYS A 237 -11.00 19.83 -19.62
N LEU A 238 -11.01 18.51 -19.82
CA LEU A 238 -10.95 17.55 -18.73
C LEU A 238 -9.63 17.66 -17.97
N PRO A 239 -9.65 17.99 -16.67
CA PRO A 239 -8.45 17.97 -15.85
C PRO A 239 -7.87 16.57 -15.71
N MET A 240 -6.61 16.41 -16.07
CA MET A 240 -5.90 15.15 -16.00
C MET A 240 -4.61 15.31 -15.21
N ILE A 241 -4.37 14.38 -14.31
CA ILE A 241 -3.11 14.24 -13.57
C ILE A 241 -2.44 12.95 -14.02
N LEU A 242 -1.24 13.06 -14.55
CA LEU A 242 -0.41 11.92 -14.89
C LEU A 242 0.74 11.82 -13.87
N LEU A 243 0.72 10.75 -13.08
CA LEU A 243 1.80 10.44 -12.15
C LEU A 243 2.87 9.61 -12.88
N MET A 244 3.92 10.28 -13.27
CA MET A 244 5.03 9.64 -13.98
C MET A 244 6.00 9.00 -12.99
N SER A 245 6.44 7.80 -13.28
CA SER A 245 7.53 7.14 -12.58
C SER A 245 8.78 7.07 -13.44
N GLU A 246 9.94 6.99 -12.79
CA GLU A 246 11.19 6.64 -13.48
C GLU A 246 11.27 5.11 -13.61
N GLY A 247 11.68 4.61 -14.78
CA GLY A 247 11.90 3.21 -15.01
C GLY A 247 10.96 2.59 -16.04
N ARG A 248 10.52 1.34 -15.78
CA ARG A 248 9.82 0.52 -16.78
C ARG A 248 8.31 0.69 -16.81
N THR A 249 7.75 1.44 -15.89
CA THR A 249 6.28 1.61 -15.76
C THR A 249 5.89 3.06 -15.71
#